data_100f9883b64083294ad1d9858c69a6c9
#
_entry.id   100f9883b64083294ad1d9858c69a6c9
#
_cell.length_a   1.000
_cell.length_b   1.000
_cell.length_c   1.000
_cell.angle_alpha   90.00
_cell.angle_beta   90.00
_cell.angle_gamma   90.00
#
_symmetry.space_group_name_H-M   'P 1'
#
loop_
_entity.id
_entity.type
_entity.pdbx_description
1 polymer ?
#
loop_
_entity_poly.entity_id
_entity_poly.type
_entity_poly.pdbx_seq_one_letter_code
_entity_poly.pdbx_strand_id
1 'polypeptide(L)'
;ALYLSYEAYAQAASEGYHCYAMPITPPGTASNYEWGMSFMRYLANGKQVSFDSIENDILYAVDKGSVVKDYMGYVKEDYNFDFDHLDQLTVGGKALSMYQEGNTWYFGDGEPGPQNYRFKVVYDAGNKAETEMFTWYINEPVSNFAPVQLTYTVKLINPKTADGTYGKYDRDGSQHYEGLYTNQEAVL
;
A
#
# COMPACT_ATOMS: atom_id res chain seq x y z
N ALA A 1 -7.76 34.73 -15.72
CA ALA A 1 -8.53 33.59 -15.17
C ALA A 1 -7.71 32.29 -15.23
N LEU A 2 -7.27 31.81 -16.40
CA LEU A 2 -6.57 30.54 -16.55
C LEU A 2 -5.28 30.41 -15.72
N TYR A 3 -4.48 31.48 -15.68
CA TYR A 3 -3.26 31.50 -14.88
C TYR A 3 -3.52 31.31 -13.39
N LEU A 4 -4.53 32.00 -12.85
CA LEU A 4 -4.93 31.82 -11.42
C LEU A 4 -5.46 30.42 -11.14
N SER A 5 -6.18 29.81 -12.08
CA SER A 5 -6.65 28.44 -11.95
C SER A 5 -5.49 27.44 -11.96
N TYR A 6 -4.47 27.69 -12.80
CA TYR A 6 -3.26 26.90 -12.81
C TYR A 6 -2.48 27.00 -11.49
N GLU A 7 -2.28 28.22 -10.99
CA GLU A 7 -1.58 28.43 -9.71
C GLU A 7 -2.31 27.75 -8.53
N ALA A 8 -3.63 27.91 -8.45
CA ALA A 8 -4.42 27.26 -7.41
C ALA A 8 -4.34 25.72 -7.48
N TYR A 9 -4.39 25.16 -8.70
CA TYR A 9 -4.23 23.72 -8.91
C TYR A 9 -2.82 23.27 -8.51
N ALA A 10 -1.78 23.97 -8.96
CA ALA A 10 -0.40 23.64 -8.64
C ALA A 10 -0.08 23.77 -7.16
N GLN A 11 -0.64 24.78 -6.50
CA GLN A 11 -0.50 24.97 -5.05
C GLN A 11 -1.15 23.81 -4.30
N ALA A 12 -2.40 23.47 -4.59
CA ALA A 12 -3.09 22.36 -3.95
C ALA A 12 -2.31 21.04 -4.14
N ALA A 13 -1.81 20.78 -5.35
CA ALA A 13 -0.98 19.59 -5.60
C ALA A 13 0.33 19.59 -4.79
N SER A 14 0.96 20.77 -4.62
CA SER A 14 2.19 20.89 -3.81
C SER A 14 1.97 20.72 -2.31
N GLU A 15 0.76 20.96 -1.83
CA GLU A 15 0.31 20.76 -0.46
C GLU A 15 -0.11 19.31 -0.19
N GLY A 16 -0.01 18.43 -1.20
CA GLY A 16 -0.31 17.00 -1.08
C GLY A 16 -1.75 16.62 -1.41
N TYR A 17 -2.56 17.55 -1.93
CA TYR A 17 -3.91 17.22 -2.42
C TYR A 17 -3.84 16.49 -3.76
N HIS A 18 -4.66 15.47 -3.91
CA HIS A 18 -4.88 14.79 -5.20
C HIS A 18 -5.86 15.62 -6.05
N CYS A 19 -5.31 16.30 -7.04
CA CYS A 19 -6.06 17.20 -7.89
C CYS A 19 -6.41 16.53 -9.22
N TYR A 20 -7.69 16.57 -9.59
CA TYR A 20 -8.18 16.03 -10.85
C TYR A 20 -8.73 17.17 -11.72
N ALA A 21 -8.31 17.22 -12.97
CA ALA A 21 -8.87 18.11 -13.98
C ALA A 21 -9.62 17.29 -15.01
N MET A 22 -10.94 17.36 -14.97
CA MET A 22 -11.81 16.60 -15.86
C MET A 22 -12.63 17.53 -16.75
N PRO A 23 -12.47 17.45 -18.08
CA PRO A 23 -13.30 18.21 -19.00
C PRO A 23 -14.69 17.59 -19.09
N ILE A 24 -15.72 18.35 -18.76
CA ILE A 24 -17.12 17.96 -18.97
C ILE A 24 -17.64 18.75 -20.17
N THR A 25 -17.80 18.07 -21.28
CA THR A 25 -18.33 18.68 -22.54
C THR A 25 -19.73 18.17 -22.81
N PRO A 26 -20.71 19.06 -22.96
CA PRO A 26 -22.03 18.67 -23.46
C PRO A 26 -21.94 18.16 -24.90
N PRO A 27 -22.71 17.15 -25.31
CA PRO A 27 -22.76 16.66 -26.68
C PRO A 27 -23.11 17.77 -27.67
N GLY A 28 -22.41 17.85 -28.81
CA GLY A 28 -22.70 18.79 -29.90
C GLY A 28 -22.23 20.22 -29.68
N THR A 29 -21.25 20.47 -28.83
CA THR A 29 -20.73 21.80 -28.54
C THR A 29 -19.73 22.33 -29.57
N ALA A 30 -19.79 23.63 -29.81
CA ALA A 30 -18.97 24.36 -30.78
C ALA A 30 -17.49 24.50 -30.34
N SER A 31 -16.63 24.85 -31.30
CA SER A 31 -15.17 24.99 -31.21
C SER A 31 -14.61 25.83 -30.06
N ASN A 32 -15.44 26.61 -29.38
CA ASN A 32 -15.02 27.45 -28.24
C ASN A 32 -14.62 26.62 -27.01
N TYR A 33 -14.92 25.37 -26.95
CA TYR A 33 -14.53 24.48 -25.87
C TYR A 33 -13.16 23.79 -26.03
N GLU A 34 -12.60 23.80 -27.25
CA GLU A 34 -11.36 23.09 -27.55
C GLU A 34 -10.17 23.55 -26.71
N TRP A 35 -10.04 24.86 -26.52
CA TRP A 35 -8.97 25.41 -25.69
C TRP A 35 -9.21 25.19 -24.20
N GLY A 36 -10.47 25.18 -23.74
CA GLY A 36 -10.81 24.80 -22.37
C GLY A 36 -10.50 23.33 -22.12
N MET A 37 -10.83 22.46 -23.05
CA MET A 37 -10.46 21.04 -23.03
C MET A 37 -8.94 20.85 -23.00
N SER A 38 -8.22 21.64 -23.81
CA SER A 38 -6.75 21.59 -23.84
C SER A 38 -6.13 22.05 -22.52
N PHE A 39 -6.71 23.07 -21.89
CA PHE A 39 -6.29 23.53 -20.58
C PHE A 39 -6.52 22.47 -19.49
N MET A 40 -7.68 21.81 -19.47
CA MET A 40 -7.95 20.71 -18.52
C MET A 40 -7.00 19.54 -18.73
N ARG A 41 -6.69 19.18 -19.99
CA ARG A 41 -5.68 18.16 -20.29
C ARG A 41 -4.28 18.56 -19.84
N TYR A 42 -3.95 19.83 -19.97
CA TYR A 42 -2.67 20.38 -19.48
C TYR A 42 -2.56 20.26 -17.96
N LEU A 43 -3.60 20.64 -17.20
CA LEU A 43 -3.65 20.47 -15.75
C LEU A 43 -3.54 19.00 -15.35
N ALA A 44 -4.20 18.11 -16.07
CA ALA A 44 -4.14 16.66 -15.84
C ALA A 44 -2.82 16.01 -16.30
N ASN A 45 -1.83 16.80 -16.71
CA ASN A 45 -0.54 16.34 -17.25
C ASN A 45 -0.71 15.33 -18.41
N GLY A 46 -1.65 15.62 -19.32
CA GLY A 46 -1.97 14.78 -20.48
C GLY A 46 -2.74 13.48 -20.16
N LYS A 47 -3.01 13.19 -18.92
CA LYS A 47 -3.79 12.02 -18.51
C LYS A 47 -5.28 12.28 -18.76
N GLN A 48 -5.96 11.30 -19.32
CA GLN A 48 -7.42 11.36 -19.42
C GLN A 48 -8.02 10.92 -18.09
N VAL A 49 -8.71 11.84 -17.42
CA VAL A 49 -9.38 11.56 -16.15
C VAL A 49 -10.87 11.36 -16.42
N SER A 50 -11.43 10.27 -15.96
CA SER A 50 -12.87 9.95 -16.00
C SER A 50 -13.41 9.80 -14.57
N PHE A 51 -14.75 9.84 -14.42
CA PHE A 51 -15.36 9.53 -13.13
C PHE A 51 -15.00 8.12 -12.65
N ASP A 52 -14.98 7.15 -13.56
CA ASP A 52 -14.61 5.76 -13.25
C ASP A 52 -13.16 5.65 -12.74
N SER A 53 -12.23 6.46 -13.29
CA SER A 53 -10.85 6.46 -12.80
C SER A 53 -10.72 7.07 -11.40
N ILE A 54 -11.51 8.11 -11.09
CA ILE A 54 -11.58 8.72 -9.76
C ILE A 54 -12.24 7.75 -8.78
N GLU A 55 -13.33 7.12 -9.17
CA GLU A 55 -14.03 6.12 -8.36
C GLU A 55 -13.12 4.93 -8.05
N ASN A 56 -12.40 4.41 -9.03
CA ASN A 56 -11.43 3.33 -8.82
C ASN A 56 -10.28 3.75 -7.88
N ASP A 57 -9.81 4.99 -7.96
CA ASP A 57 -8.81 5.52 -7.02
C ASP A 57 -9.33 5.59 -5.58
N ILE A 58 -10.64 5.80 -5.40
CA ILE A 58 -11.31 5.85 -4.08
C ILE A 58 -11.66 4.44 -3.58
N LEU A 59 -12.04 3.52 -4.48
CA LEU A 59 -12.49 2.16 -4.14
C LEU A 59 -11.39 1.24 -3.59
N TYR A 60 -10.12 1.60 -3.75
CA TYR A 60 -9.00 0.87 -3.11
C TYR A 60 -8.71 1.34 -1.69
N ALA A 61 -9.66 2.00 -1.03
CA ALA A 61 -9.54 2.31 0.38
C ALA A 61 -9.84 1.06 1.23
N VAL A 62 -8.97 0.81 2.20
CA VAL A 62 -9.24 -0.16 3.26
C VAL A 62 -9.91 0.60 4.40
N ASP A 63 -11.09 0.15 4.81
CA ASP A 63 -11.87 0.82 5.83
C ASP A 63 -11.26 0.69 7.22
N LYS A 64 -11.53 1.69 8.06
CA LYS A 64 -11.28 1.58 9.49
C LYS A 64 -12.02 0.39 10.08
N GLY A 65 -11.32 -0.42 10.87
CA GLY A 65 -11.83 -1.65 11.47
C GLY A 65 -11.49 -2.89 10.66
N SER A 66 -10.89 -2.75 9.49
CA SER A 66 -10.39 -3.88 8.71
C SER A 66 -9.26 -4.60 9.41
N VAL A 67 -9.16 -5.89 9.16
CA VAL A 67 -8.13 -6.78 9.71
C VAL A 67 -7.49 -7.56 8.58
N VAL A 68 -6.19 -7.41 8.39
CA VAL A 68 -5.42 -8.17 7.40
C VAL A 68 -4.62 -9.26 8.11
N LYS A 69 -4.67 -10.46 7.58
CA LYS A 69 -3.80 -11.58 7.99
C LYS A 69 -2.78 -11.84 6.91
N ASP A 70 -1.51 -11.81 7.26
CA ASP A 70 -0.37 -11.99 6.37
C ASP A 70 0.46 -13.17 6.87
N TYR A 71 0.41 -14.28 6.15
CA TYR A 71 1.09 -15.51 6.51
C TYR A 71 2.52 -15.52 6.00
N MET A 72 3.48 -15.89 6.87
CA MET A 72 4.90 -15.98 6.51
C MET A 72 5.13 -16.98 5.37
N GLY A 73 6.18 -16.71 4.58
CA GLY A 73 6.54 -17.53 3.44
C GLY A 73 6.91 -18.96 3.86
N TYR A 74 6.15 -19.92 3.36
CA TYR A 74 6.33 -21.33 3.62
C TYR A 74 6.02 -22.16 2.38
N VAL A 75 6.93 -23.05 2.01
CA VAL A 75 6.70 -24.07 1.00
C VAL A 75 7.07 -25.43 1.61
N LYS A 76 6.06 -26.29 1.72
CA LYS A 76 6.22 -27.60 2.32
C LYS A 76 7.38 -28.37 1.70
N GLU A 77 8.27 -28.89 2.58
CA GLU A 77 9.46 -29.66 2.21
C GLU A 77 10.50 -28.90 1.38
N ASP A 78 10.42 -27.58 1.29
CA ASP A 78 11.38 -26.76 0.58
C ASP A 78 12.02 -25.69 1.47
N TYR A 79 11.26 -24.68 1.92
CA TYR A 79 11.76 -23.62 2.78
C TYR A 79 10.67 -23.03 3.67
N ASN A 80 11.08 -22.33 4.72
CA ASN A 80 10.23 -21.39 5.45
C ASN A 80 11.00 -20.13 5.84
N PHE A 81 10.28 -19.04 5.95
CA PHE A 81 10.76 -17.83 6.59
C PHE A 81 10.26 -17.77 8.01
N ASP A 82 11.13 -17.36 8.91
CA ASP A 82 10.85 -17.12 10.33
C ASP A 82 11.01 -15.63 10.61
N PHE A 83 10.08 -15.06 11.36
CA PHE A 83 10.14 -13.66 11.72
C PHE A 83 11.32 -13.35 12.63
N ASP A 84 12.07 -12.29 12.36
CA ASP A 84 13.16 -11.81 13.21
C ASP A 84 12.75 -10.56 13.98
N HIS A 85 12.46 -9.48 13.27
CA HIS A 85 12.00 -8.23 13.89
C HIS A 85 11.22 -7.36 12.91
N LEU A 86 10.43 -6.46 13.49
CA LEU A 86 9.69 -5.46 12.74
C LEU A 86 10.49 -4.16 12.70
N ASP A 87 10.70 -3.61 11.51
CA ASP A 87 11.53 -2.42 11.32
C ASP A 87 10.73 -1.14 11.46
N GLN A 88 9.69 -0.97 10.65
CA GLN A 88 8.87 0.26 10.61
C GLN A 88 7.52 0.06 9.92
N LEU A 89 6.63 1.00 10.16
CA LEU A 89 5.43 1.19 9.36
C LEU A 89 5.39 2.62 8.86
N THR A 90 5.13 2.78 7.55
CA THR A 90 5.00 4.10 6.92
C THR A 90 3.60 4.32 6.37
N VAL A 91 3.15 5.56 6.35
CA VAL A 91 1.92 6.02 5.70
C VAL A 91 2.27 7.15 4.75
N GLY A 92 1.98 6.98 3.46
CA GLY A 92 2.40 7.95 2.44
C GLY A 92 3.92 8.19 2.42
N GLY A 93 4.72 7.16 2.75
CA GLY A 93 6.18 7.25 2.84
C GLY A 93 6.73 7.88 4.13
N LYS A 94 5.86 8.34 5.05
CA LYS A 94 6.29 8.89 6.35
C LYS A 94 6.20 7.82 7.42
N ALA A 95 7.32 7.57 8.14
CA ALA A 95 7.35 6.63 9.25
C ALA A 95 6.51 7.13 10.44
N LEU A 96 5.75 6.21 11.02
CA LEU A 96 5.03 6.45 12.28
C LEU A 96 5.91 6.11 13.48
N SER A 97 5.59 6.72 14.62
CA SER A 97 6.14 6.30 15.91
C SER A 97 5.65 4.90 16.24
N MET A 98 6.48 4.12 16.94
CA MET A 98 6.22 2.73 17.28
C MET A 98 6.37 2.50 18.78
N TYR A 99 5.43 1.75 19.36
CA TYR A 99 5.52 1.20 20.71
C TYR A 99 5.28 -0.30 20.65
N GLN A 100 6.13 -1.07 21.33
CA GLN A 100 6.03 -2.54 21.36
C GLN A 100 5.70 -3.04 22.75
N GLU A 101 4.76 -3.99 22.81
CA GLU A 101 4.43 -4.76 24.01
C GLU A 101 4.33 -6.26 23.66
N GLY A 102 5.32 -7.04 24.06
CA GLY A 102 5.42 -8.45 23.65
C GLY A 102 5.48 -8.59 22.13
N ASN A 103 4.59 -9.39 21.57
CA ASN A 103 4.46 -9.63 20.13
C ASN A 103 3.47 -8.66 19.44
N THR A 104 3.21 -7.53 20.06
CA THR A 104 2.28 -6.53 19.55
C THR A 104 2.98 -5.20 19.37
N TRP A 105 2.84 -4.60 18.20
CA TRP A 105 3.34 -3.27 17.86
C TRP A 105 2.18 -2.33 17.58
N TYR A 106 2.24 -1.16 18.18
CA TYR A 106 1.29 -0.07 18.01
C TYR A 106 1.97 1.07 17.26
N PHE A 107 1.32 1.59 16.21
CA PHE A 107 1.85 2.65 15.38
C PHE A 107 0.90 3.84 15.37
N GLY A 108 1.47 5.04 15.46
CA GLY A 108 0.69 6.26 15.46
C GLY A 108 1.55 7.51 15.49
N ASP A 109 0.91 8.66 15.60
CA ASP A 109 1.60 9.93 15.79
C ASP A 109 1.94 10.12 17.27
N GLY A 110 3.12 10.68 17.55
CA GLY A 110 3.57 10.98 18.91
C GLY A 110 3.90 9.71 19.74
N GLU A 111 3.12 9.43 20.76
CA GLU A 111 3.31 8.28 21.66
C GLU A 111 2.18 7.27 21.50
N PRO A 112 2.29 6.32 20.55
CA PRO A 112 1.28 5.28 20.37
C PRO A 112 1.30 4.25 21.51
N GLY A 113 0.18 3.53 21.67
CA GLY A 113 0.04 2.48 22.68
C GLY A 113 -1.30 1.77 22.56
N PRO A 114 -1.64 0.86 23.50
CA PRO A 114 -2.85 0.03 23.42
C PRO A 114 -4.17 0.80 23.26
N GLN A 115 -4.23 2.03 23.79
CA GLN A 115 -5.43 2.88 23.74
C GLN A 115 -5.37 3.97 22.67
N ASN A 116 -4.21 4.16 22.04
CA ASN A 116 -3.99 5.24 21.08
C ASN A 116 -3.07 4.76 19.95
N TYR A 117 -3.65 4.23 18.87
CA TYR A 117 -2.91 3.78 17.70
C TYR A 117 -3.71 4.01 16.42
N ARG A 118 -3.01 4.19 15.32
CA ARG A 118 -3.55 4.22 13.96
C ARG A 118 -3.54 2.80 13.37
N PHE A 119 -2.45 2.06 13.63
CA PHE A 119 -2.30 0.67 13.21
C PHE A 119 -1.76 -0.16 14.37
N LYS A 120 -2.18 -1.40 14.46
CA LYS A 120 -1.64 -2.39 15.37
C LYS A 120 -1.27 -3.64 14.57
N VAL A 121 -0.09 -4.17 14.82
CA VAL A 121 0.38 -5.42 14.25
C VAL A 121 0.62 -6.41 15.39
N VAL A 122 0.09 -7.60 15.25
CA VAL A 122 0.29 -8.71 16.21
C VAL A 122 0.96 -9.86 15.47
N TYR A 123 2.09 -10.30 15.98
CA TYR A 123 2.79 -11.48 15.48
C TYR A 123 2.34 -12.71 16.24
N ASP A 124 2.03 -13.77 15.52
CA ASP A 124 1.73 -15.12 16.03
C ASP A 124 2.67 -16.13 15.38
N ALA A 125 3.56 -16.72 16.16
CA ALA A 125 4.47 -17.76 15.69
C ALA A 125 3.74 -19.06 15.29
N GLY A 126 2.46 -19.18 15.63
CA GLY A 126 1.69 -20.38 15.36
C GLY A 126 2.20 -21.62 16.08
N ASN A 127 1.59 -22.77 15.76
CA ASN A 127 2.03 -24.08 16.23
C ASN A 127 2.92 -24.80 15.20
N LYS A 128 2.99 -24.28 13.98
CA LYS A 128 3.74 -24.81 12.84
C LYS A 128 4.17 -23.66 11.95
N ALA A 129 5.26 -23.82 11.20
CA ALA A 129 5.76 -22.81 10.28
C ALA A 129 4.71 -22.32 9.25
N GLU A 130 3.81 -23.20 8.81
CA GLU A 130 2.72 -22.87 7.88
C GLU A 130 1.61 -21.98 8.48
N THR A 131 1.61 -21.78 9.79
CA THR A 131 0.60 -20.97 10.50
C THR A 131 1.16 -19.69 11.10
N GLU A 132 2.44 -19.44 10.94
CA GLU A 132 3.09 -18.22 11.35
C GLU A 132 2.56 -17.05 10.57
N MET A 133 2.14 -15.97 11.26
CA MET A 133 1.48 -14.84 10.61
C MET A 133 1.58 -13.53 11.38
N PHE A 134 1.38 -12.46 10.65
CA PHE A 134 0.96 -11.18 11.22
C PHE A 134 -0.55 -10.98 11.11
N THR A 135 -1.13 -10.35 12.13
CA THR A 135 -2.47 -9.79 12.06
C THR A 135 -2.37 -8.28 12.19
N TRP A 136 -2.82 -7.56 11.17
CA TRP A 136 -2.84 -6.10 11.15
C TRP A 136 -4.25 -5.60 11.46
N TYR A 137 -4.35 -4.71 12.42
CA TYR A 137 -5.59 -4.02 12.75
C TYR A 137 -5.50 -2.58 12.26
N ILE A 138 -6.38 -2.21 11.38
CA ILE A 138 -6.42 -0.91 10.71
C ILE A 138 -7.45 -0.03 11.42
N ASN A 139 -7.00 1.01 12.11
CA ASN A 139 -7.88 1.87 12.93
C ASN A 139 -8.17 3.22 12.25
N GLU A 140 -7.77 3.39 11.00
CA GLU A 140 -8.09 4.55 10.16
C GLU A 140 -8.29 4.11 8.71
N PRO A 141 -9.03 4.87 7.89
CA PRO A 141 -9.14 4.56 6.48
C PRO A 141 -7.78 4.66 5.78
N VAL A 142 -7.46 3.66 4.95
CA VAL A 142 -6.25 3.64 4.11
C VAL A 142 -6.65 3.86 2.67
N SER A 143 -6.00 4.78 1.99
CA SER A 143 -6.24 5.08 0.58
C SER A 143 -4.99 4.89 -0.26
N ASN A 144 -5.16 4.76 -1.57
CA ASN A 144 -4.05 4.72 -2.52
C ASN A 144 -3.18 5.98 -2.48
N PHE A 145 -3.71 7.09 -1.97
CA PHE A 145 -3.01 8.36 -1.87
C PHE A 145 -2.01 8.41 -0.71
N ALA A 146 -2.25 7.57 0.30
CA ALA A 146 -1.36 7.41 1.43
C ALA A 146 -1.19 5.90 1.73
N PRO A 147 -0.47 5.17 0.87
CA PRO A 147 -0.28 3.75 1.04
C PRO A 147 0.40 3.44 2.38
N VAL A 148 -0.05 2.39 3.03
CA VAL A 148 0.54 1.86 4.26
C VAL A 148 1.52 0.76 3.89
N GLN A 149 2.74 0.85 4.41
CA GLN A 149 3.78 -0.13 4.18
C GLN A 149 4.39 -0.56 5.52
N LEU A 150 4.33 -1.85 5.81
CA LEU A 150 5.05 -2.48 6.90
C LEU A 150 6.36 -3.06 6.37
N THR A 151 7.46 -2.77 7.05
CA THR A 151 8.77 -3.35 6.77
C THR A 151 9.20 -4.20 7.96
N TYR A 152 9.58 -5.42 7.69
CA TYR A 152 10.06 -6.37 8.69
C TYR A 152 11.17 -7.24 8.12
N THR A 153 12.00 -7.80 9.00
CA THR A 153 13.09 -8.71 8.66
C THR A 153 12.70 -10.14 8.97
N VAL A 154 12.99 -11.03 8.04
CA VAL A 154 12.78 -12.48 8.19
C VAL A 154 14.07 -13.25 7.98
N LYS A 155 14.16 -14.44 8.57
CA LYS A 155 15.25 -15.39 8.38
C LYS A 155 14.76 -16.56 7.55
N LEU A 156 15.53 -16.91 6.53
CA LEU A 156 15.31 -18.14 5.78
C LEU A 156 15.77 -19.35 6.62
N ILE A 157 14.86 -20.28 6.87
CA ILE A 157 15.10 -21.48 7.65
C ILE A 157 14.89 -22.73 6.78
N ASN A 158 15.78 -23.72 6.98
CA ASN A 158 15.71 -25.04 6.35
C ASN A 158 15.50 -25.03 4.83
N PRO A 159 16.25 -24.22 4.06
CA PRO A 159 16.19 -24.33 2.61
C PRO A 159 16.76 -25.68 2.20
N LYS A 160 16.06 -26.40 1.31
CA LYS A 160 16.57 -27.66 0.75
C LYS A 160 17.47 -27.47 -0.44
N THR A 161 17.45 -26.32 -1.07
CA THR A 161 18.29 -25.95 -2.19
C THR A 161 19.69 -25.57 -1.73
N ALA A 162 20.72 -25.95 -2.48
CA ALA A 162 22.08 -25.54 -2.19
C ALA A 162 22.25 -24.02 -2.28
N ASP A 163 23.24 -23.48 -1.54
CA ASP A 163 23.55 -22.06 -1.52
C ASP A 163 23.61 -21.45 -2.92
N GLY A 164 22.90 -20.36 -3.13
CA GLY A 164 22.87 -19.61 -4.38
C GLY A 164 21.97 -20.19 -5.48
N THR A 165 21.24 -21.25 -5.21
CA THR A 165 20.35 -21.91 -6.18
C THR A 165 18.88 -21.82 -5.73
N TYR A 166 18.45 -20.67 -5.31
CA TYR A 166 17.03 -20.44 -5.00
C TYR A 166 16.32 -20.16 -6.31
N GLY A 167 15.43 -21.10 -6.69
CA GLY A 167 14.78 -21.10 -7.99
C GLY A 167 13.77 -19.99 -8.19
N LYS A 168 13.17 -20.01 -9.35
CA LYS A 168 12.01 -19.16 -9.68
C LYS A 168 10.80 -19.67 -8.93
N TYR A 169 10.27 -18.87 -8.01
CA TYR A 169 9.04 -19.18 -7.28
C TYR A 169 7.82 -18.42 -7.80
N ASP A 170 7.95 -17.77 -8.93
CA ASP A 170 6.84 -17.28 -9.73
C ASP A 170 6.20 -18.47 -10.44
N ARG A 171 5.26 -19.14 -9.79
CA ARG A 171 4.67 -20.43 -10.24
C ARG A 171 3.98 -20.33 -11.61
N ASP A 172 3.46 -19.16 -11.96
CA ASP A 172 2.78 -18.93 -13.22
C ASP A 172 3.63 -18.13 -14.22
N GLY A 173 4.82 -17.69 -13.82
CA GLY A 173 5.73 -16.90 -14.65
C GLY A 173 5.24 -15.47 -14.92
N SER A 174 4.19 -15.01 -14.22
CA SER A 174 3.53 -13.75 -14.52
C SER A 174 4.30 -12.52 -14.06
N GLN A 175 5.13 -12.66 -13.04
CA GLN A 175 5.82 -11.54 -12.39
C GLN A 175 7.32 -11.50 -12.68
N HIS A 176 7.88 -12.56 -13.22
CA HIS A 176 9.30 -12.67 -13.57
C HIS A 176 10.28 -12.45 -12.39
N TYR A 177 9.85 -12.73 -11.17
CA TYR A 177 10.71 -12.62 -10.00
C TYR A 177 11.62 -13.83 -9.85
N GLU A 178 12.89 -13.55 -9.56
CA GLU A 178 13.84 -14.56 -9.09
C GLU A 178 13.93 -14.42 -7.57
N GLY A 179 13.63 -15.50 -6.84
CA GLY A 179 13.69 -15.51 -5.39
C GLY A 179 12.61 -16.33 -4.72
N LEU A 180 12.58 -16.25 -3.41
CA LEU A 180 11.62 -16.93 -2.57
C LEU A 180 10.56 -15.93 -2.10
N TYR A 181 9.30 -16.36 -2.04
CA TYR A 181 8.24 -15.52 -1.47
C TYR A 181 8.35 -15.46 0.05
N THR A 182 8.43 -14.26 0.59
CA THR A 182 8.50 -14.01 2.05
C THR A 182 7.13 -14.12 2.73
N ASN A 183 6.05 -14.20 1.96
CA ASN A 183 4.70 -14.47 2.45
C ASN A 183 4.01 -15.52 1.58
N GLN A 184 3.05 -16.25 2.15
CA GLN A 184 2.21 -17.20 1.43
C GLN A 184 1.02 -16.50 0.79
N GLU A 185 0.27 -15.76 1.59
CA GLU A 185 -0.89 -14.97 1.19
C GLU A 185 -1.14 -13.87 2.23
N ALA A 186 -1.80 -12.81 1.79
CA ALA A 186 -2.39 -11.80 2.65
C ALA A 186 -3.91 -11.76 2.42
N VAL A 187 -4.70 -11.85 3.49
CA VAL A 187 -6.16 -11.91 3.44
C VAL A 187 -6.75 -10.75 4.24
N LEU A 188 -7.67 -10.02 3.60
CA LEU A 188 -8.46 -8.93 4.20
C LEU A 188 -9.78 -9.46 4.77
#